data_e531f801bfb0a92d6b94aa0d1b9d3adc
#
_entry.id   e531f801bfb0a92d6b94aa0d1b9d3adc
#
_cell.length_a   1.000
_cell.length_b   1.000
_cell.length_c   1.000
_cell.angle_alpha   90.00
_cell.angle_beta   90.00
_cell.angle_gamma   90.00
#
_symmetry.space_group_name_H-M   'P 1'
#
loop_
_entity.id
_entity.type
_entity.pdbx_description
1 polymer ?
#
loop_
_entity_poly.entity_id
_entity_poly.type
_entity_poly.pdbx_seq_one_letter_code
_entity_poly.pdbx_strand_id
1 'polypeptide(L)'
;MRLPAALLALMLGATPAVAQPLLQADMVRTYEAAEANQGVAVDERSIYAIGNSEIGRYDKTTGKRTGGWVGDPKVFPHLNSCAPVGAELVCASSNYPATPMSSTVEVFDRAKLTHLRSIPLGHQAGSLTWVLRKDNAWWAAFANYDGRGGEPGRDHTFTALVKFDDAWKAQRQWSFPKSVLDRFAPRSASGGVWGEGGLLYVSGHDLAEVYVLRLPKTGDVLEHVATIASPIEGQAIALDPVDHRAMYGISRKQREVVATRLPDLGSLK
;
A
#
# COMPACT_ATOMS: atom_id res chain seq x y z
N MET A 1 -0.76 3.54 69.71
CA MET A 1 -0.29 2.54 68.75
C MET A 1 -0.66 2.97 67.33
N ARG A 2 0.30 3.36 66.52
CA ARG A 2 0.07 3.70 65.08
C ARG A 2 0.62 2.55 64.25
N LEU A 3 -0.23 1.93 63.43
CA LEU A 3 0.14 0.90 62.46
C LEU A 3 0.77 1.54 61.23
N PRO A 4 1.86 1.01 60.67
CA PRO A 4 2.42 1.51 59.42
C PRO A 4 1.61 1.01 58.21
N ALA A 5 1.28 1.93 57.29
CA ALA A 5 0.71 1.59 56.01
C ALA A 5 1.80 1.00 55.10
N ALA A 6 1.63 -0.24 54.67
CA ALA A 6 2.50 -0.87 53.68
C ALA A 6 2.11 -0.36 52.26
N LEU A 7 3.02 0.34 51.59
CA LEU A 7 2.91 0.68 50.17
C LEU A 7 3.19 -0.58 49.33
N LEU A 8 2.17 -1.09 48.67
CA LEU A 8 2.31 -2.16 47.68
C LEU A 8 2.75 -1.51 46.35
N ALA A 9 4.03 -1.64 46.00
CA ALA A 9 4.56 -1.19 44.71
C ALA A 9 4.15 -2.22 43.64
N LEU A 10 3.23 -1.83 42.75
CA LEU A 10 2.89 -2.59 41.57
C LEU A 10 4.07 -2.48 40.57
N MET A 11 4.88 -3.52 40.45
CA MET A 11 5.86 -3.67 39.37
C MET A 11 5.11 -3.99 38.09
N LEU A 12 4.91 -2.99 37.21
CA LEU A 12 4.52 -3.22 35.80
C LEU A 12 5.72 -3.86 35.09
N GLY A 13 5.66 -5.17 34.93
CA GLY A 13 6.61 -5.92 34.12
C GLY A 13 6.44 -5.49 32.65
N ALA A 14 7.42 -4.77 32.08
CA ALA A 14 7.51 -4.56 30.65
C ALA A 14 7.75 -5.92 29.99
N THR A 15 6.76 -6.43 29.26
CA THR A 15 6.94 -7.58 28.36
C THR A 15 7.98 -7.20 27.30
N PRO A 16 9.04 -8.02 27.09
CA PRO A 16 10.01 -7.75 26.04
C PRO A 16 9.29 -7.74 24.68
N ALA A 17 9.50 -6.68 23.90
CA ALA A 17 9.03 -6.61 22.53
C ALA A 17 9.74 -7.74 21.75
N VAL A 18 9.00 -8.75 21.33
CA VAL A 18 9.50 -9.80 20.43
C VAL A 18 9.84 -9.14 19.11
N ALA A 19 11.10 -9.20 18.71
CA ALA A 19 11.53 -8.69 17.41
C ALA A 19 10.80 -9.46 16.30
N GLN A 20 10.21 -8.72 15.35
CA GLN A 20 9.50 -9.33 14.23
C GLN A 20 10.49 -10.05 13.31
N PRO A 21 10.14 -11.24 12.77
CA PRO A 21 11.03 -11.98 11.88
C PRO A 21 11.33 -11.14 10.60
N LEU A 22 12.59 -11.10 10.23
CA LEU A 22 13.05 -10.56 8.96
C LEU A 22 13.21 -11.72 7.97
N LEU A 23 12.39 -11.70 6.93
CA LEU A 23 12.35 -12.70 5.87
C LEU A 23 12.93 -12.13 4.58
N GLN A 24 13.14 -12.98 3.57
CA GLN A 24 13.71 -12.57 2.28
C GLN A 24 12.80 -13.01 1.14
N ALA A 25 12.52 -12.12 0.20
CA ALA A 25 11.94 -12.45 -1.10
C ALA A 25 13.03 -12.56 -2.16
N ASP A 26 12.89 -13.53 -3.06
CA ASP A 26 13.80 -13.74 -4.16
C ASP A 26 13.33 -13.03 -5.43
N MET A 27 14.23 -12.38 -6.15
CA MET A 27 13.94 -11.83 -7.47
C MET A 27 13.78 -12.95 -8.48
N VAL A 28 12.67 -12.93 -9.24
CA VAL A 28 12.36 -13.95 -10.24
C VAL A 28 12.58 -13.39 -11.65
N ARG A 29 12.11 -12.18 -11.91
CA ARG A 29 12.16 -11.56 -13.24
C ARG A 29 11.99 -10.05 -13.16
N THR A 30 12.54 -9.34 -14.14
CA THR A 30 12.25 -7.92 -14.40
C THR A 30 11.58 -7.75 -15.75
N TYR A 31 10.84 -6.64 -15.90
CA TYR A 31 10.16 -6.23 -17.13
C TYR A 31 10.45 -4.74 -17.35
N GLU A 32 11.03 -4.40 -18.49
CA GLU A 32 11.19 -2.99 -18.87
C GLU A 32 9.82 -2.35 -19.02
N ALA A 33 9.59 -1.28 -18.27
CA ALA A 33 8.30 -0.58 -18.23
C ALA A 33 8.50 0.91 -17.93
N ALA A 34 8.48 1.73 -18.96
CA ALA A 34 8.78 3.16 -18.88
C ALA A 34 7.90 3.91 -17.87
N GLU A 35 6.66 3.43 -17.66
CA GLU A 35 5.69 4.00 -16.73
C GLU A 35 5.93 3.59 -15.26
N ALA A 36 6.84 2.64 -14.98
CA ALA A 36 7.13 2.14 -13.63
C ALA A 36 7.75 3.23 -12.74
N ASN A 37 6.91 4.04 -12.13
CA ASN A 37 7.30 5.16 -11.27
C ASN A 37 6.53 5.24 -9.95
N GLN A 38 5.23 4.93 -9.96
CA GLN A 38 4.37 4.97 -8.77
C GLN A 38 3.96 3.57 -8.29
N GLY A 39 4.01 2.58 -9.16
CA GLY A 39 3.70 1.23 -8.76
C GLY A 39 3.34 0.31 -9.89
N VAL A 40 2.72 -0.80 -9.51
CA VAL A 40 2.31 -1.88 -10.39
C VAL A 40 0.96 -2.44 -9.94
N ALA A 41 0.15 -2.86 -10.91
CA ALA A 41 -0.99 -3.75 -10.72
C ALA A 41 -0.84 -4.97 -11.64
N VAL A 42 -1.48 -6.08 -11.29
CA VAL A 42 -1.34 -7.35 -12.04
C VAL A 42 -2.70 -8.05 -12.10
N ASP A 43 -3.05 -8.56 -13.26
CA ASP A 43 -4.12 -9.53 -13.43
C ASP A 43 -3.59 -10.87 -13.93
N GLU A 44 -4.46 -11.76 -14.38
CA GLU A 44 -4.09 -13.10 -14.83
C GLU A 44 -3.12 -13.09 -16.02
N ARG A 45 -3.18 -12.06 -16.88
CA ARG A 45 -2.44 -11.97 -18.14
C ARG A 45 -1.57 -10.75 -18.28
N SER A 46 -1.86 -9.69 -17.51
CA SER A 46 -1.25 -8.37 -17.72
C SER A 46 -0.59 -7.83 -16.49
N ILE A 47 0.46 -7.07 -16.73
CA ILE A 47 1.10 -6.17 -15.78
C ILE A 47 0.72 -4.75 -16.19
N TYR A 48 0.34 -3.92 -15.22
CA TYR A 48 0.08 -2.50 -15.38
C TYR A 48 1.14 -1.72 -14.62
N ALA A 49 2.04 -1.06 -15.34
CA ALA A 49 3.02 -0.14 -14.75
C ALA A 49 2.38 1.24 -14.61
N ILE A 50 2.48 1.83 -13.43
CA ILE A 50 1.77 3.06 -13.06
C ILE A 50 2.77 4.20 -12.91
N GLY A 51 2.57 5.26 -13.69
CA GLY A 51 3.19 6.56 -13.54
C GLY A 51 2.24 7.58 -12.89
N ASN A 52 2.68 8.83 -12.76
CA ASN A 52 1.84 9.88 -12.15
C ASN A 52 0.55 10.15 -12.96
N SER A 53 0.66 10.16 -14.29
CA SER A 53 -0.42 10.52 -15.21
C SER A 53 -0.51 9.56 -16.38
N GLU A 54 0.01 8.36 -16.21
CA GLU A 54 0.11 7.36 -17.27
C GLU A 54 0.04 5.93 -16.71
N ILE A 55 -0.43 5.00 -17.54
CA ILE A 55 -0.51 3.57 -17.27
C ILE A 55 -0.01 2.83 -18.50
N GLY A 56 0.99 1.97 -18.35
CA GLY A 56 1.44 1.03 -19.39
C GLY A 56 0.92 -0.37 -19.10
N ARG A 57 0.38 -1.06 -20.11
CA ARG A 57 0.00 -2.46 -20.00
C ARG A 57 0.96 -3.35 -20.77
N TYR A 58 1.40 -4.41 -20.12
CA TYR A 58 2.38 -5.38 -20.60
C TYR A 58 1.83 -6.79 -20.48
N ASP A 59 2.13 -7.64 -21.46
CA ASP A 59 1.84 -9.06 -21.38
C ASP A 59 2.76 -9.74 -20.35
N LYS A 60 2.16 -10.41 -19.39
CA LYS A 60 2.90 -11.00 -18.24
C LYS A 60 3.87 -12.11 -18.65
N THR A 61 3.58 -12.83 -19.73
CA THR A 61 4.41 -13.92 -20.22
C THR A 61 5.60 -13.41 -21.04
N THR A 62 5.34 -12.53 -22.00
CA THR A 62 6.34 -12.06 -22.95
C THR A 62 7.08 -10.79 -22.51
N GLY A 63 6.47 -10.00 -21.62
CA GLY A 63 6.96 -8.67 -21.22
C GLY A 63 6.71 -7.58 -22.27
N LYS A 64 6.04 -7.89 -23.37
CA LYS A 64 5.77 -6.91 -24.44
C LYS A 64 4.67 -5.93 -24.03
N ARG A 65 4.87 -4.65 -24.32
CA ARG A 65 3.86 -3.62 -24.14
C ARG A 65 2.66 -3.87 -25.09
N THR A 66 1.45 -3.94 -24.53
CA THR A 66 0.21 -4.28 -25.26
C THR A 66 -0.79 -3.13 -25.31
N GLY A 67 -0.54 -2.05 -24.57
CA GLY A 67 -1.40 -0.88 -24.52
C GLY A 67 -0.93 0.12 -23.48
N GLY A 68 -1.69 1.19 -23.33
CA GLY A 68 -1.43 2.20 -22.33
C GLY A 68 -2.46 3.33 -22.37
N TRP A 69 -2.40 4.17 -21.35
CA TRP A 69 -3.17 5.38 -21.22
C TRP A 69 -2.25 6.51 -20.75
N VAL A 70 -2.49 7.71 -21.28
CA VAL A 70 -1.81 8.94 -20.86
C VAL A 70 -2.87 9.99 -20.62
N GLY A 71 -2.91 10.55 -19.43
CA GLY A 71 -3.81 11.62 -19.04
C GLY A 71 -3.14 13.00 -19.02
N ASP A 72 -3.93 14.05 -18.89
CA ASP A 72 -3.43 15.40 -18.65
C ASP A 72 -2.91 15.48 -17.20
N PRO A 73 -1.62 15.81 -16.96
CA PRO A 73 -1.06 15.95 -15.62
C PRO A 73 -1.75 17.01 -14.74
N LYS A 74 -2.49 17.94 -15.35
CA LYS A 74 -3.28 18.93 -14.59
C LYS A 74 -4.56 18.32 -14.01
N VAL A 75 -5.09 17.29 -14.67
CA VAL A 75 -6.30 16.56 -14.26
C VAL A 75 -5.94 15.35 -13.39
N PHE A 76 -4.88 14.66 -13.78
CA PHE A 76 -4.35 13.46 -13.08
C PHE A 76 -2.93 13.73 -12.55
N PRO A 77 -2.79 14.55 -11.50
CA PRO A 77 -1.46 15.00 -11.06
C PRO A 77 -0.64 13.89 -10.41
N HIS A 78 -1.30 12.91 -9.79
CA HIS A 78 -0.59 11.91 -9.02
C HIS A 78 -1.40 10.63 -8.80
N LEU A 79 -1.44 9.75 -9.82
CA LEU A 79 -1.84 8.36 -9.62
C LEU A 79 -0.78 7.68 -8.73
N ASN A 80 -1.24 6.83 -7.81
CA ASN A 80 -0.38 6.07 -6.90
C ASN A 80 -0.41 4.57 -7.26
N SER A 81 -1.36 3.83 -6.71
CA SER A 81 -1.55 2.42 -7.00
C SER A 81 -2.84 2.16 -7.76
N CYS A 82 -2.89 1.05 -8.46
CA CYS A 82 -4.12 0.54 -9.06
C CYS A 82 -4.36 -0.91 -8.64
N ALA A 83 -5.62 -1.34 -8.70
CA ALA A 83 -6.02 -2.72 -8.48
C ALA A 83 -7.07 -3.14 -9.50
N PRO A 84 -6.95 -4.33 -10.13
CA PRO A 84 -8.01 -4.89 -10.95
C PRO A 84 -9.22 -5.29 -10.09
N VAL A 85 -10.41 -4.83 -10.46
CA VAL A 85 -11.68 -5.16 -9.80
C VAL A 85 -12.71 -5.47 -10.88
N GLY A 86 -12.96 -6.75 -11.13
CA GLY A 86 -13.82 -7.17 -12.23
C GLY A 86 -13.31 -6.67 -13.59
N ALA A 87 -14.13 -5.95 -14.32
CA ALA A 87 -13.78 -5.36 -15.63
C ALA A 87 -13.05 -4.01 -15.51
N GLU A 88 -12.88 -3.49 -14.29
CA GLU A 88 -12.30 -2.18 -14.03
C GLU A 88 -10.88 -2.28 -13.48
N LEU A 89 -10.10 -1.24 -13.72
CA LEU A 89 -8.85 -0.95 -13.02
C LEU A 89 -9.11 0.27 -12.14
N VAL A 90 -9.07 0.08 -10.83
CA VAL A 90 -9.41 1.10 -9.82
C VAL A 90 -8.12 1.64 -9.24
N CYS A 91 -7.89 2.93 -9.36
CA CYS A 91 -6.63 3.57 -9.02
C CYS A 91 -6.81 4.62 -7.90
N ALA A 92 -5.89 4.64 -6.97
CA ALA A 92 -5.75 5.72 -6.01
C ALA A 92 -5.10 6.93 -6.69
N SER A 93 -5.59 8.11 -6.40
CA SER A 93 -5.03 9.38 -6.87
C SER A 93 -5.10 10.44 -5.77
N SER A 94 -4.18 11.39 -5.81
CA SER A 94 -4.14 12.51 -4.88
C SER A 94 -3.56 13.75 -5.55
N ASN A 95 -3.69 14.91 -4.90
CA ASN A 95 -3.08 16.15 -5.35
C ASN A 95 -1.64 16.35 -4.84
N TYR A 96 -1.00 15.27 -4.34
CA TYR A 96 0.38 15.36 -3.83
C TYR A 96 1.31 16.06 -4.84
N PRO A 97 2.19 16.99 -4.43
CA PRO A 97 2.47 17.39 -3.04
C PRO A 97 1.68 18.62 -2.55
N ALA A 98 0.58 18.98 -3.19
CA ALA A 98 -0.22 20.13 -2.80
C ALA A 98 -0.97 19.88 -1.47
N THR A 99 -1.20 20.97 -0.73
CA THR A 99 -1.99 21.02 0.49
C THR A 99 -3.04 22.13 0.40
N PRO A 100 -4.23 21.98 1.01
CA PRO A 100 -4.68 20.80 1.75
C PRO A 100 -4.78 19.55 0.86
N MET A 101 -4.52 18.38 1.48
CA MET A 101 -4.56 17.10 0.78
C MET A 101 -5.96 16.82 0.22
N SER A 102 -6.03 16.36 -1.03
CA SER A 102 -7.28 15.92 -1.66
C SER A 102 -7.07 14.60 -2.39
N SER A 103 -8.04 13.74 -2.32
CA SER A 103 -7.98 12.36 -2.80
C SER A 103 -9.12 12.03 -3.73
N THR A 104 -8.84 11.22 -4.74
CA THR A 104 -9.79 10.76 -5.75
C THR A 104 -9.52 9.28 -6.06
N VAL A 105 -10.56 8.52 -6.29
CA VAL A 105 -10.45 7.18 -6.89
C VAL A 105 -10.74 7.33 -8.39
N GLU A 106 -9.77 6.94 -9.22
CA GLU A 106 -9.88 6.98 -10.66
C GLU A 106 -10.21 5.58 -11.19
N VAL A 107 -11.20 5.47 -12.04
CA VAL A 107 -11.69 4.18 -12.56
C VAL A 107 -11.52 4.12 -14.06
N PHE A 108 -10.88 3.05 -14.53
CA PHE A 108 -10.61 2.80 -15.94
C PHE A 108 -11.28 1.50 -16.40
N ASP A 109 -11.68 1.43 -17.67
CA ASP A 109 -11.94 0.16 -18.35
C ASP A 109 -10.62 -0.62 -18.43
N ARG A 110 -10.57 -1.82 -17.83
CA ARG A 110 -9.33 -2.60 -17.75
C ARG A 110 -8.87 -3.12 -19.12
N ALA A 111 -9.80 -3.47 -20.00
CA ALA A 111 -9.49 -4.02 -21.32
C ALA A 111 -9.00 -2.92 -22.30
N LYS A 112 -9.66 -1.76 -22.30
CA LYS A 112 -9.38 -0.67 -23.23
C LYS A 112 -8.36 0.34 -22.70
N LEU A 113 -8.15 0.37 -21.36
CA LEU A 113 -7.40 1.43 -20.67
C LEU A 113 -7.94 2.82 -20.99
N THR A 114 -9.25 2.99 -20.94
CA THR A 114 -9.92 4.29 -21.08
C THR A 114 -10.45 4.72 -19.71
N HIS A 115 -10.24 5.98 -19.35
CA HIS A 115 -10.80 6.53 -18.11
C HIS A 115 -12.32 6.56 -18.19
N LEU A 116 -12.99 6.05 -17.17
CA LEU A 116 -14.45 5.94 -17.11
C LEU A 116 -15.06 7.01 -16.20
N ARG A 117 -14.50 7.18 -14.99
CA ARG A 117 -15.02 8.12 -13.99
C ARG A 117 -14.02 8.38 -12.88
N SER A 118 -14.19 9.52 -12.22
CA SER A 118 -13.52 9.91 -10.99
C SER A 118 -14.51 9.90 -9.84
N ILE A 119 -14.09 9.39 -8.68
CA ILE A 119 -14.85 9.39 -7.43
C ILE A 119 -14.09 10.26 -6.44
N PRO A 120 -14.49 11.54 -6.28
CA PRO A 120 -13.81 12.44 -5.36
C PRO A 120 -14.08 12.03 -3.92
N LEU A 121 -13.02 11.76 -3.17
CA LEU A 121 -13.10 11.52 -1.73
C LEU A 121 -12.84 12.80 -0.94
N GLY A 122 -12.27 13.83 -1.58
CA GLY A 122 -11.95 15.10 -0.94
C GLY A 122 -10.85 14.98 0.12
N HIS A 123 -10.92 15.81 1.14
CA HIS A 123 -10.02 15.78 2.29
C HIS A 123 -10.42 14.63 3.23
N GLN A 124 -9.50 13.69 3.40
CA GLN A 124 -9.66 12.48 4.23
C GLN A 124 -8.60 12.41 5.34
N ALA A 125 -8.28 11.21 5.80
CA ALA A 125 -7.24 10.97 6.80
C ALA A 125 -5.82 11.30 6.31
N GLY A 126 -5.64 11.70 5.05
CA GLY A 126 -4.37 12.02 4.41
C GLY A 126 -4.47 11.91 2.89
N SER A 127 -3.34 11.72 2.21
CA SER A 127 -3.22 11.52 0.77
C SER A 127 -3.47 10.05 0.41
N LEU A 128 -4.42 9.76 -0.46
CA LEU A 128 -4.75 8.40 -0.89
C LEU A 128 -3.59 7.76 -1.67
N THR A 129 -3.02 6.68 -1.16
CA THR A 129 -1.90 5.98 -1.81
C THR A 129 -2.27 4.65 -2.43
N TRP A 130 -3.23 3.94 -1.87
CA TRP A 130 -3.76 2.72 -2.47
C TRP A 130 -5.21 2.46 -2.07
N VAL A 131 -5.90 1.72 -2.94
CA VAL A 131 -7.28 1.30 -2.76
C VAL A 131 -7.44 -0.14 -3.23
N LEU A 132 -8.16 -0.95 -2.46
CA LEU A 132 -8.38 -2.37 -2.72
C LEU A 132 -9.84 -2.73 -2.47
N ARG A 133 -10.32 -3.77 -3.17
CA ARG A 133 -11.61 -4.40 -2.91
C ARG A 133 -11.40 -5.73 -2.19
N LYS A 134 -12.02 -5.90 -1.00
CA LYS A 134 -11.98 -7.14 -0.24
C LYS A 134 -13.24 -7.28 0.61
N ASP A 135 -13.83 -8.49 0.64
CA ASP A 135 -14.98 -8.85 1.48
C ASP A 135 -16.13 -7.83 1.37
N ASN A 136 -16.50 -7.49 0.13
CA ASN A 136 -17.54 -6.51 -0.21
C ASN A 136 -17.34 -5.12 0.41
N ALA A 137 -16.12 -4.74 0.70
CA ALA A 137 -15.76 -3.42 1.21
C ALA A 137 -14.58 -2.83 0.43
N TRP A 138 -14.47 -1.51 0.42
CA TRP A 138 -13.29 -0.81 -0.05
C TRP A 138 -12.32 -0.60 1.12
N TRP A 139 -11.04 -0.78 0.85
CA TRP A 139 -9.95 -0.57 1.80
C TRP A 139 -8.98 0.41 1.17
N ALA A 140 -8.65 1.47 1.89
CA ALA A 140 -7.80 2.53 1.38
C ALA A 140 -6.78 2.97 2.43
N ALA A 141 -5.54 3.24 2.01
CA ALA A 141 -4.56 3.86 2.88
C ALA A 141 -4.39 5.33 2.53
N PHE A 142 -4.31 6.12 3.59
CA PHE A 142 -4.09 7.55 3.55
C PHE A 142 -2.76 7.87 4.20
N ALA A 143 -1.82 8.35 3.38
CA ALA A 143 -0.49 8.74 3.80
C ALA A 143 -0.48 10.14 4.39
N ASN A 144 0.32 10.33 5.44
CA ASN A 144 0.75 11.63 5.93
C ASN A 144 2.27 11.68 5.86
N TYR A 145 2.87 12.86 5.77
CA TYR A 145 4.28 13.04 5.47
C TYR A 145 4.93 14.04 6.39
N ASP A 146 6.23 13.85 6.65
CA ASP A 146 7.05 14.84 7.32
C ASP A 146 7.56 15.83 6.27
N GLY A 147 7.15 17.08 6.32
CA GLY A 147 7.60 18.11 5.40
C GLY A 147 6.82 18.16 4.08
N ARG A 148 7.48 17.92 2.93
CA ARG A 148 6.86 18.12 1.61
C ARG A 148 5.62 17.24 1.41
N GLY A 149 4.48 17.89 1.13
CA GLY A 149 3.18 17.22 0.95
C GLY A 149 2.47 16.91 2.26
N GLY A 150 3.10 17.19 3.42
CA GLY A 150 2.50 17.06 4.74
C GLY A 150 1.65 18.28 5.12
N GLU A 151 0.70 18.09 6.02
CA GLU A 151 -0.13 19.14 6.58
C GLU A 151 0.36 19.53 7.98
N PRO A 152 0.19 20.78 8.40
CA PRO A 152 0.57 21.21 9.74
C PRO A 152 -0.09 20.36 10.83
N GLY A 153 0.72 19.89 11.79
CA GLY A 153 0.24 19.06 12.90
C GLY A 153 -0.06 17.59 12.56
N ARG A 154 0.27 17.14 11.34
CA ARG A 154 0.08 15.75 10.88
C ARG A 154 1.33 15.25 10.17
N ASP A 155 2.10 14.45 10.85
CA ASP A 155 3.29 13.78 10.31
C ASP A 155 2.96 12.35 9.83
N HIS A 156 3.98 11.59 9.41
CA HIS A 156 3.84 10.21 8.94
C HIS A 156 3.13 9.27 9.94
N THR A 157 3.13 9.59 11.24
CA THR A 157 2.49 8.76 12.27
C THR A 157 0.95 8.77 12.18
N PHE A 158 0.37 9.75 11.46
CA PHE A 158 -1.06 9.81 11.19
C PHE A 158 -1.49 8.96 9.99
N THR A 159 -0.56 8.24 9.35
CA THR A 159 -0.89 7.30 8.25
C THR A 159 -1.90 6.26 8.72
N ALA A 160 -2.94 6.04 7.93
CA ALA A 160 -4.07 5.22 8.33
C ALA A 160 -4.58 4.30 7.22
N LEU A 161 -5.09 3.13 7.63
CA LEU A 161 -5.91 2.24 6.83
C LEU A 161 -7.38 2.49 7.15
N VAL A 162 -8.21 2.72 6.15
CA VAL A 162 -9.64 2.99 6.31
C VAL A 162 -10.45 1.97 5.51
N LYS A 163 -11.48 1.42 6.14
CA LYS A 163 -12.49 0.59 5.50
C LYS A 163 -13.71 1.44 5.15
N PHE A 164 -14.19 1.32 3.91
CA PHE A 164 -15.38 2.00 3.40
C PHE A 164 -16.44 1.00 2.95
N ASP A 165 -17.70 1.43 2.94
CA ASP A 165 -18.77 0.73 2.24
C ASP A 165 -18.77 1.06 0.72
N ASP A 166 -19.79 0.53 0.00
CA ASP A 166 -19.93 0.75 -1.44
C ASP A 166 -20.24 2.21 -1.81
N ALA A 167 -20.74 3.01 -0.87
CA ALA A 167 -20.98 4.44 -1.04
C ALA A 167 -19.78 5.32 -0.63
N TRP A 168 -18.63 4.72 -0.37
CA TRP A 168 -17.41 5.38 0.10
C TRP A 168 -17.58 6.10 1.45
N LYS A 169 -18.49 5.61 2.28
CA LYS A 169 -18.64 6.07 3.66
C LYS A 169 -17.71 5.27 4.56
N ALA A 170 -16.83 5.98 5.28
CA ALA A 170 -15.89 5.35 6.21
C ALA A 170 -16.63 4.58 7.31
N GLN A 171 -16.25 3.32 7.50
CA GLN A 171 -16.81 2.40 8.48
C GLN A 171 -15.89 2.23 9.68
N ARG A 172 -14.60 2.15 9.45
CA ARG A 172 -13.57 1.96 10.48
C ARG A 172 -12.20 2.38 9.98
N GLN A 173 -11.33 2.79 10.91
CA GLN A 173 -9.96 3.18 10.66
C GLN A 173 -9.01 2.46 11.60
N TRP A 174 -7.78 2.18 11.11
CA TRP A 174 -6.68 1.62 11.89
C TRP A 174 -5.41 2.43 11.64
N SER A 175 -4.62 2.58 12.71
CA SER A 175 -3.27 3.11 12.65
C SER A 175 -2.28 2.00 12.28
N PHE A 176 -1.17 2.38 11.66
CA PHE A 176 -0.02 1.48 11.51
C PHE A 176 0.74 1.37 12.84
N PRO A 177 1.36 0.21 13.15
CA PRO A 177 2.15 0.06 14.36
C PRO A 177 3.44 0.88 14.27
N LYS A 178 3.93 1.35 15.42
CA LYS A 178 5.16 2.17 15.50
C LYS A 178 6.36 1.53 14.78
N SER A 179 6.51 0.20 14.88
CA SER A 179 7.58 -0.56 14.21
C SER A 179 7.58 -0.43 12.67
N VAL A 180 6.44 -0.09 12.07
CA VAL A 180 6.29 0.14 10.64
C VAL A 180 6.34 1.65 10.33
N LEU A 181 5.70 2.48 11.15
CA LEU A 181 5.74 3.94 10.99
C LEU A 181 7.18 4.48 11.02
N ASP A 182 8.02 4.01 11.95
CA ASP A 182 9.43 4.39 12.01
C ASP A 182 10.21 4.04 10.73
N ARG A 183 9.77 3.01 10.00
CA ARG A 183 10.36 2.61 8.71
C ARG A 183 9.83 3.42 7.53
N PHE A 184 8.66 4.01 7.67
CA PHE A 184 8.09 4.90 6.65
C PHE A 184 8.72 6.29 6.64
N ALA A 185 9.16 6.78 7.80
CA ALA A 185 9.68 8.13 7.98
C ALA A 185 10.84 8.44 7.02
N PRO A 186 10.92 9.65 6.47
CA PRO A 186 10.01 10.80 6.58
C PRO A 186 8.82 10.75 5.61
N ARG A 187 8.67 9.64 4.86
CA ARG A 187 7.60 9.37 3.92
C ARG A 187 6.46 8.60 4.59
N SER A 188 5.76 7.75 3.82
CA SER A 188 4.60 7.03 4.32
C SER A 188 4.38 5.71 3.58
N ALA A 189 3.24 5.04 3.86
CA ALA A 189 2.79 3.88 3.10
C ALA A 189 2.53 4.26 1.64
N SER A 190 3.05 3.49 0.69
CA SER A 190 2.92 3.74 -0.74
C SER A 190 2.18 2.63 -1.48
N GLY A 191 2.16 1.42 -0.96
CA GLY A 191 1.47 0.29 -1.57
C GLY A 191 0.87 -0.64 -0.54
N GLY A 192 -0.15 -1.39 -0.95
CA GLY A 192 -0.74 -2.43 -0.13
C GLY A 192 -1.48 -3.45 -0.97
N VAL A 193 -1.52 -4.69 -0.50
CA VAL A 193 -2.29 -5.78 -1.13
C VAL A 193 -2.66 -6.83 -0.09
N TRP A 194 -3.90 -7.32 -0.16
CA TRP A 194 -4.34 -8.43 0.69
C TRP A 194 -3.84 -9.76 0.13
N GLY A 195 -3.27 -10.58 1.00
CA GLY A 195 -2.89 -11.95 0.72
C GLY A 195 -3.75 -12.97 1.46
N GLU A 196 -3.30 -14.21 1.43
CA GLU A 196 -3.96 -15.32 2.11
C GLU A 196 -3.93 -15.18 3.64
N GLY A 197 -4.86 -15.86 4.31
CA GLY A 197 -4.93 -15.85 5.78
C GLY A 197 -5.27 -14.49 6.39
N GLY A 198 -5.77 -13.52 5.59
CA GLY A 198 -6.07 -12.16 6.05
C GLY A 198 -4.84 -11.30 6.29
N LEU A 199 -3.68 -11.70 5.75
CA LEU A 199 -2.46 -10.91 5.81
C LEU A 199 -2.55 -9.71 4.84
N LEU A 200 -2.10 -8.55 5.29
CA LEU A 200 -1.96 -7.34 4.50
C LEU A 200 -0.47 -7.07 4.29
N TYR A 201 -0.03 -7.10 3.05
CA TYR A 201 1.33 -6.71 2.67
C TYR A 201 1.35 -5.22 2.35
N VAL A 202 2.29 -4.48 2.93
CA VAL A 202 2.39 -3.03 2.74
C VAL A 202 3.84 -2.65 2.46
N SER A 203 4.04 -1.78 1.49
CA SER A 203 5.33 -1.17 1.18
C SER A 203 5.37 0.30 1.62
N GLY A 204 6.55 0.75 2.01
CA GLY A 204 6.84 2.17 2.18
C GLY A 204 7.26 2.84 0.87
N HIS A 205 7.84 4.04 0.99
CA HIS A 205 8.30 4.81 -0.18
C HIS A 205 9.76 4.51 -0.55
N ASP A 206 10.64 4.31 0.43
CA ASP A 206 12.09 4.34 0.20
C ASP A 206 12.78 3.00 0.43
N LEU A 207 12.34 2.23 1.43
CA LEU A 207 13.04 1.00 1.82
C LEU A 207 12.64 -0.19 0.94
N ALA A 208 13.62 -1.05 0.65
CA ALA A 208 13.45 -2.31 -0.07
C ALA A 208 12.81 -3.37 0.85
N GLU A 209 11.64 -3.06 1.40
CA GLU A 209 10.95 -3.85 2.40
C GLU A 209 9.45 -3.92 2.15
N VAL A 210 8.86 -5.06 2.50
CA VAL A 210 7.42 -5.27 2.57
C VAL A 210 7.06 -5.68 3.99
N TYR A 211 6.12 -4.97 4.60
CA TYR A 211 5.64 -5.22 5.95
C TYR A 211 4.40 -6.10 5.89
N VAL A 212 4.42 -7.22 6.58
CA VAL A 212 3.30 -8.13 6.70
C VAL A 212 2.51 -7.75 7.94
N LEU A 213 1.27 -7.35 7.73
CA LEU A 213 0.39 -6.86 8.78
C LEU A 213 -0.87 -7.73 8.88
N ARG A 214 -1.59 -7.58 9.99
CA ARG A 214 -2.89 -8.19 10.22
C ARG A 214 -3.82 -7.22 10.93
N LEU A 215 -5.12 -7.35 10.68
CA LEU A 215 -6.11 -6.64 11.49
C LEU A 215 -6.06 -7.17 12.93
N PRO A 216 -6.07 -6.30 13.92
CA PRO A 216 -6.05 -6.72 15.32
C PRO A 216 -7.37 -7.38 15.71
N LYS A 217 -7.35 -8.33 16.64
CA LYS A 217 -8.57 -8.90 17.23
C LYS A 217 -9.36 -7.83 18.00
N THR A 218 -8.66 -6.91 18.63
CA THR A 218 -9.23 -5.80 19.41
C THR A 218 -8.38 -4.53 19.18
N GLY A 219 -9.00 -3.35 19.33
CA GLY A 219 -8.30 -2.08 19.14
C GLY A 219 -8.16 -1.68 17.67
N ASP A 220 -7.45 -0.58 17.44
CA ASP A 220 -7.36 0.10 16.15
C ASP A 220 -5.90 0.33 15.69
N VAL A 221 -4.96 -0.51 16.14
CA VAL A 221 -3.58 -0.54 15.66
C VAL A 221 -3.34 -1.87 14.97
N LEU A 222 -2.88 -1.85 13.71
CA LEU A 222 -2.53 -3.07 12.96
C LEU A 222 -1.43 -3.86 13.67
N GLU A 223 -1.49 -5.18 13.58
CA GLU A 223 -0.45 -6.07 14.10
C GLU A 223 0.67 -6.23 13.07
N HIS A 224 1.91 -5.95 13.43
CA HIS A 224 3.09 -6.23 12.60
C HIS A 224 3.50 -7.68 12.79
N VAL A 225 3.36 -8.50 11.75
CA VAL A 225 3.59 -9.94 11.76
C VAL A 225 5.03 -10.29 11.36
N ALA A 226 5.52 -9.67 10.28
CA ALA A 226 6.87 -9.88 9.77
C ALA A 226 7.30 -8.71 8.86
N THR A 227 8.61 -8.62 8.60
CA THR A 227 9.17 -7.79 7.54
C THR A 227 9.84 -8.69 6.50
N ILE A 228 9.60 -8.42 5.21
CA ILE A 228 10.23 -9.13 4.10
C ILE A 228 11.15 -8.15 3.39
N ALA A 229 12.46 -8.41 3.41
CA ALA A 229 13.39 -7.73 2.52
C ALA A 229 13.09 -8.14 1.08
N SER A 230 12.95 -7.18 0.17
CA SER A 230 12.50 -7.43 -1.20
C SER A 230 13.27 -6.55 -2.18
N PRO A 231 13.68 -7.05 -3.35
CA PRO A 231 14.44 -6.28 -4.34
C PRO A 231 13.55 -5.29 -5.13
N ILE A 232 12.72 -4.51 -4.41
CA ILE A 232 11.86 -3.44 -4.95
C ILE A 232 12.24 -2.12 -4.28
N GLU A 233 11.90 -1.01 -4.90
CA GLU A 233 12.23 0.33 -4.37
C GLU A 233 11.00 0.99 -3.72
N GLY A 234 10.32 0.28 -2.80
CA GLY A 234 9.07 0.77 -2.22
C GLY A 234 7.96 0.90 -3.29
N GLN A 235 7.06 1.90 -3.12
CA GLN A 235 5.95 2.19 -4.03
C GLN A 235 4.86 1.09 -4.04
N ALA A 236 3.86 1.21 -4.93
CA ALA A 236 2.76 0.26 -4.96
C ALA A 236 3.21 -1.15 -5.39
N ILE A 237 2.63 -2.14 -4.73
CA ILE A 237 2.87 -3.56 -4.93
C ILE A 237 1.58 -4.29 -5.31
N ALA A 238 1.69 -5.43 -5.96
CA ALA A 238 0.59 -6.31 -6.28
C ALA A 238 0.96 -7.78 -6.08
N LEU A 239 0.00 -8.61 -5.67
CA LEU A 239 0.13 -10.07 -5.72
C LEU A 239 -0.46 -10.61 -7.02
N ASP A 240 0.15 -11.66 -7.54
CA ASP A 240 -0.38 -12.40 -8.67
C ASP A 240 -1.69 -13.12 -8.27
N PRO A 241 -2.78 -12.97 -9.02
CA PRO A 241 -4.04 -13.62 -8.66
C PRO A 241 -4.03 -15.14 -8.86
N VAL A 242 -3.04 -15.68 -9.58
CA VAL A 242 -2.88 -17.12 -9.86
C VAL A 242 -1.82 -17.74 -8.96
N ASP A 243 -0.67 -17.09 -8.83
CA ASP A 243 0.43 -17.52 -7.95
C ASP A 243 0.53 -16.57 -6.75
N HIS A 244 -0.14 -16.87 -5.67
CA HIS A 244 -0.23 -16.04 -4.47
C HIS A 244 1.10 -15.82 -3.74
N ARG A 245 2.17 -16.47 -4.19
CA ARG A 245 3.55 -16.21 -3.73
C ARG A 245 4.36 -15.33 -4.69
N ALA A 246 3.83 -15.04 -5.87
CA ALA A 246 4.45 -14.07 -6.77
C ALA A 246 3.96 -12.66 -6.43
N MET A 247 4.88 -11.79 -6.06
CA MET A 247 4.62 -10.38 -5.79
C MET A 247 5.35 -9.51 -6.81
N TYR A 248 4.69 -8.48 -7.26
CA TYR A 248 5.23 -7.48 -8.18
C TYR A 248 5.42 -6.16 -7.44
N GLY A 249 6.54 -5.53 -7.67
CA GLY A 249 6.86 -4.16 -7.28
C GLY A 249 7.60 -3.47 -8.41
N ILE A 250 8.26 -2.35 -8.15
CA ILE A 250 8.99 -1.62 -9.18
C ILE A 250 10.41 -1.27 -8.73
N SER A 251 11.30 -1.07 -9.72
CA SER A 251 12.53 -0.30 -9.61
C SER A 251 12.34 1.02 -10.37
N ARG A 252 12.23 2.13 -9.64
CA ARG A 252 12.06 3.47 -10.23
C ARG A 252 13.28 3.92 -11.01
N LYS A 253 14.48 3.55 -10.54
CA LYS A 253 15.73 3.92 -11.19
C LYS A 253 15.86 3.27 -12.56
N GLN A 254 15.56 1.98 -12.64
CA GLN A 254 15.66 1.21 -13.87
C GLN A 254 14.43 1.36 -14.78
N ARG A 255 13.31 1.89 -14.26
CA ARG A 255 12.03 1.87 -14.95
C ARG A 255 11.60 0.46 -15.29
N GLU A 256 11.59 -0.38 -14.27
CA GLU A 256 11.25 -1.80 -14.39
C GLU A 256 10.17 -2.20 -13.41
N VAL A 257 9.34 -3.16 -13.81
CA VAL A 257 8.54 -3.96 -12.89
C VAL A 257 9.39 -5.17 -12.46
N VAL A 258 9.43 -5.43 -11.17
CA VAL A 258 10.19 -6.51 -10.54
C VAL A 258 9.23 -7.55 -10.00
N ALA A 259 9.29 -8.78 -10.54
CA ALA A 259 8.57 -9.92 -9.99
C ALA A 259 9.45 -10.64 -8.96
N THR A 260 8.89 -10.91 -7.80
CA THR A 260 9.57 -11.57 -6.68
C THR A 260 8.80 -12.78 -6.20
N ARG A 261 9.49 -13.72 -5.56
CA ARG A 261 8.91 -14.87 -4.87
C ARG A 261 8.92 -14.61 -3.37
N LEU A 262 7.75 -14.55 -2.79
CA LEU A 262 7.59 -14.40 -1.34
C LEU A 262 8.04 -15.68 -0.61
N PRO A 263 8.62 -15.55 0.59
CA PRO A 263 8.88 -16.70 1.46
C PRO A 263 7.57 -17.38 1.86
N ASP A 264 7.67 -18.62 2.36
CA ASP A 264 6.50 -19.30 2.92
C ASP A 264 6.14 -18.68 4.28
N LEU A 265 4.93 -18.18 4.40
CA LEU A 265 4.39 -17.60 5.63
C LEU A 265 3.39 -18.52 6.34
N GLY A 266 3.38 -19.82 6.02
CA GLY A 266 2.40 -20.77 6.56
C GLY A 266 2.31 -20.78 8.09
N SER A 267 3.42 -20.60 8.79
CA SER A 267 3.46 -20.51 10.26
C SER A 267 2.96 -19.17 10.84
N LEU A 268 2.75 -18.16 10.00
CA LEU A 268 2.34 -16.81 10.41
C LEU A 268 0.86 -16.50 10.06
N LYS A 269 0.19 -17.42 9.35
CA LYS A 269 -1.21 -17.28 8.92
C LYS A 269 -2.22 -17.53 10.04
#